data_d0ece6a8a31aa2e176744791bd5e9cb8
#
_entry.id   d0ece6a8a31aa2e176744791bd5e9cb8
#
_cell.length_a   1.000
_cell.length_b   1.000
_cell.length_c   1.000
_cell.angle_alpha   90.00
_cell.angle_beta   90.00
_cell.angle_gamma   90.00
#
_symmetry.space_group_name_H-M   'P 1'
#
loop_
_entity.id
_entity.type
_entity.pdbx_description
1 polymer ?
#
loop_
_entity_poly.entity_id
_entity_poly.type
_entity_poly.pdbx_seq_one_letter_code
_entity_poly.pdbx_strand_id
1 'polypeptide(L)'
;MYEKRLGDAGYLKFKLGRTNNRGDGPLTAVHKDYFRVINYRELHFNDCGDRVAQLLHVELVTPASQCRNNDPCQEILIVNTHLLFPHDSSLCIVRLHQVYKILQYVESYQKEYNLNPLPIMLCGDWNGSKRGHVYKFLRSQGFVSSYDTAHQYTDADAHKWVSHLNHRGNICGVDFIWLLNPNSYRKLLKTSWTEAVFGMFKNQLRKASLTEDDAFAFLKADNDGDYITYSGFCEALRQCSVFLQFNIIGHRYGLSVEETNDLWVQADIDGNGVVDYKEFQLRIWKPTWSEPGDGDIKEGQERGHKVTEKYGRKKQATGFSVKNAVLFPPEVEKGRWPENYFLSDHARLTVVFSPITMPCSQLA
;
A
#
# COMPACT_ATOMS: atom_id res chain seq x y z
N MET A 1 -16.74 -8.21 25.07
CA MET A 1 -17.87 -8.95 24.49
C MET A 1 -17.49 -9.76 23.26
N TYR A 2 -16.85 -9.16 22.24
CA TYR A 2 -16.43 -9.86 21.00
C TYR A 2 -15.44 -10.99 21.24
N GLU A 3 -14.44 -10.79 22.09
CA GLU A 3 -13.38 -11.78 22.34
C GLU A 3 -13.92 -13.12 22.87
N LYS A 4 -14.94 -13.08 23.73
CA LYS A 4 -15.58 -14.30 24.25
C LYS A 4 -16.33 -15.02 23.12
N ARG A 5 -17.19 -14.30 22.37
CA ARG A 5 -17.95 -14.88 21.25
C ARG A 5 -17.07 -15.52 20.18
N LEU A 6 -15.95 -14.84 19.82
CA LEU A 6 -15.00 -15.40 18.86
C LEU A 6 -14.33 -16.66 19.41
N GLY A 7 -13.94 -16.67 20.70
CA GLY A 7 -13.36 -17.86 21.33
C GLY A 7 -14.35 -19.04 21.36
N ASP A 8 -15.58 -18.78 21.77
CA ASP A 8 -16.65 -19.80 21.80
C ASP A 8 -16.97 -20.35 20.40
N ALA A 9 -16.77 -19.54 19.34
CA ALA A 9 -16.93 -19.92 17.95
C ALA A 9 -15.67 -20.54 17.31
N GLY A 10 -14.64 -20.87 18.10
CA GLY A 10 -13.46 -21.58 17.61
C GLY A 10 -12.35 -20.72 16.98
N TYR A 11 -12.36 -19.40 17.23
CA TYR A 11 -11.33 -18.51 16.71
C TYR A 11 -10.18 -18.29 17.69
N LEU A 12 -8.94 -18.32 17.16
CA LEU A 12 -7.75 -17.74 17.80
C LEU A 12 -7.78 -16.24 17.58
N LYS A 13 -7.43 -15.48 18.62
CA LYS A 13 -7.58 -14.01 18.66
C LYS A 13 -6.24 -13.35 18.94
N PHE A 14 -5.94 -12.32 18.17
CA PHE A 14 -4.75 -11.49 18.28
C PHE A 14 -5.18 -10.05 18.43
N LYS A 15 -4.95 -9.45 19.59
CA LYS A 15 -5.31 -8.07 19.89
C LYS A 15 -4.04 -7.28 20.13
N LEU A 16 -3.94 -6.13 19.49
CA LEU A 16 -2.83 -5.20 19.66
C LEU A 16 -3.37 -3.81 19.96
N GLY A 17 -3.05 -3.29 21.14
CA GLY A 17 -3.40 -1.92 21.53
C GLY A 17 -2.53 -0.91 20.79
N ARG A 18 -3.11 0.24 20.45
CA ARG A 18 -2.34 1.39 19.98
C ARG A 18 -1.38 1.86 21.05
N THR A 19 -0.29 2.50 20.63
CA THR A 19 0.66 3.14 21.57
C THR A 19 0.03 4.34 22.30
N ASN A 20 0.73 4.91 23.28
CA ASN A 20 0.27 6.07 24.06
C ASN A 20 -1.03 5.84 24.86
N ASN A 21 -1.21 4.63 25.43
CA ASN A 21 -2.39 4.27 26.26
C ASN A 21 -3.74 4.52 25.60
N ARG A 22 -3.84 4.42 24.30
CA ARG A 22 -5.11 4.42 23.59
C ARG A 22 -5.84 3.11 23.87
N GLY A 23 -7.11 3.18 24.18
CA GLY A 23 -7.92 2.00 24.53
C GLY A 23 -8.33 1.13 23.34
N ASP A 24 -8.09 1.59 22.11
CA ASP A 24 -8.45 0.94 20.85
C ASP A 24 -7.25 0.29 20.15
N GLY A 25 -7.52 -0.55 19.16
CA GLY A 25 -6.50 -1.19 18.33
C GLY A 25 -7.07 -2.32 17.46
N PRO A 26 -6.29 -2.84 16.50
CA PRO A 26 -6.73 -3.93 15.65
C PRO A 26 -6.93 -5.24 16.43
N LEU A 27 -7.95 -5.98 16.04
CA LEU A 27 -8.21 -7.35 16.44
C LEU A 27 -8.25 -8.24 15.20
N THR A 28 -7.35 -9.21 15.15
CA THR A 28 -7.38 -10.26 14.12
C THR A 28 -7.83 -11.57 14.75
N ALA A 29 -8.70 -12.30 14.06
CA ALA A 29 -9.16 -13.60 14.50
C ALA A 29 -9.14 -14.60 13.33
N VAL A 30 -8.57 -15.80 13.56
CA VAL A 30 -8.49 -16.86 12.58
C VAL A 30 -9.13 -18.14 13.15
N HIS A 31 -9.93 -18.82 12.35
CA HIS A 31 -10.62 -20.03 12.81
C HIS A 31 -9.62 -21.19 12.87
N LYS A 32 -9.47 -21.82 14.05
CA LYS A 32 -8.47 -22.86 14.34
C LYS A 32 -8.59 -24.13 13.47
N ASP A 33 -9.80 -24.43 12.97
CA ASP A 33 -10.05 -25.62 12.17
C ASP A 33 -9.66 -25.41 10.69
N TYR A 34 -9.47 -24.16 10.26
CA TYR A 34 -9.11 -23.82 8.88
C TYR A 34 -7.71 -23.22 8.75
N PHE A 35 -7.14 -22.74 9.85
CA PHE A 35 -5.82 -22.08 9.82
C PHE A 35 -4.95 -22.55 10.99
N ARG A 36 -3.72 -22.92 10.68
CA ARG A 36 -2.64 -23.06 11.65
C ARG A 36 -1.82 -21.78 11.66
N VAL A 37 -1.69 -21.17 12.83
CA VAL A 37 -0.83 -19.98 13.00
C VAL A 37 0.61 -20.44 13.15
N ILE A 38 1.47 -20.01 12.24
CA ILE A 38 2.92 -20.29 12.23
C ILE A 38 3.63 -19.26 13.08
N ASN A 39 3.30 -17.97 12.88
CA ASN A 39 3.92 -16.86 13.61
C ASN A 39 2.97 -15.65 13.70
N TYR A 40 3.22 -14.83 14.72
CA TYR A 40 2.55 -13.56 14.97
C TYR A 40 3.58 -12.50 15.30
N ARG A 41 3.48 -11.34 14.70
CA ARG A 41 4.36 -10.19 14.90
C ARG A 41 3.55 -8.90 15.05
N GLU A 42 4.09 -7.99 15.85
CA GLU A 42 3.54 -6.66 16.09
C GLU A 42 4.45 -5.61 15.49
N LEU A 43 3.85 -4.64 14.80
CA LEU A 43 4.54 -3.49 14.24
C LEU A 43 4.00 -2.22 14.86
N HIS A 44 4.85 -1.47 15.54
CA HIS A 44 4.53 -0.21 16.18
C HIS A 44 5.11 0.96 15.38
N PHE A 45 4.27 1.92 14.99
CA PHE A 45 4.67 3.12 14.24
C PHE A 45 5.06 4.25 15.19
N ASN A 46 6.03 4.00 16.09
CA ASN A 46 6.42 4.96 17.14
C ASN A 46 6.96 6.28 16.59
N ASP A 47 7.51 6.26 15.38
CA ASP A 47 8.11 7.38 14.66
C ASP A 47 7.17 8.02 13.62
N CYS A 48 6.04 7.39 13.30
CA CYS A 48 5.05 7.93 12.37
C CYS A 48 3.60 7.76 12.88
N GLY A 49 3.36 8.19 14.10
CA GLY A 49 2.06 8.17 14.76
C GLY A 49 1.94 7.11 15.85
N ASP A 50 0.74 6.94 16.38
CA ASP A 50 0.42 5.99 17.43
C ASP A 50 -0.31 4.73 16.92
N ARG A 51 -0.33 4.53 15.60
CA ARG A 51 -0.96 3.40 14.95
C ARG A 51 -0.05 2.18 15.00
N VAL A 52 -0.64 1.03 14.74
CA VAL A 52 0.03 -0.27 14.81
C VAL A 52 -0.45 -1.16 13.68
N ALA A 53 0.33 -2.19 13.36
CA ALA A 53 -0.09 -3.26 12.47
C ALA A 53 0.21 -4.63 13.08
N GLN A 54 -0.59 -5.61 12.74
CA GLN A 54 -0.41 -7.02 13.10
C GLN A 54 0.00 -7.78 11.85
N LEU A 55 1.03 -8.62 11.93
CA LEU A 55 1.38 -9.58 10.90
C LEU A 55 1.15 -10.98 11.43
N LEU A 56 0.30 -11.75 10.75
CA LEU A 56 0.09 -13.16 10.98
C LEU A 56 0.64 -13.96 9.79
N HIS A 57 1.47 -14.94 10.08
CA HIS A 57 1.87 -15.98 9.15
C HIS A 57 1.03 -17.21 9.46
N VAL A 58 0.19 -17.61 8.53
CA VAL A 58 -0.74 -18.73 8.70
C VAL A 58 -0.62 -19.72 7.57
N GLU A 59 -0.99 -20.97 7.87
CA GLU A 59 -1.13 -22.03 6.89
C GLU A 59 -2.58 -22.50 6.85
N LEU A 60 -3.11 -22.73 5.64
CA LEU A 60 -4.43 -23.36 5.46
C LEU A 60 -4.35 -24.83 5.89
N VAL A 61 -5.27 -25.24 6.77
CA VAL A 61 -5.42 -26.65 7.18
C VAL A 61 -6.24 -27.36 6.11
N THR A 62 -5.56 -28.19 5.32
CA THR A 62 -6.23 -29.03 4.33
C THR A 62 -6.66 -30.33 5.00
N PRO A 63 -7.94 -30.77 4.88
CA PRO A 63 -8.35 -32.05 5.42
C PRO A 63 -7.50 -33.18 4.84
N ALA A 64 -7.09 -34.13 5.68
CA ALA A 64 -6.19 -35.22 5.31
C ALA A 64 -6.67 -36.06 4.07
N SER A 65 -7.97 -36.04 3.82
CA SER A 65 -8.59 -36.70 2.64
C SER A 65 -8.31 -35.99 1.30
N GLN A 66 -7.78 -34.73 1.33
CA GLN A 66 -7.51 -33.95 0.14
C GLN A 66 -6.00 -33.62 -0.05
N CYS A 67 -5.16 -33.97 0.92
CA CYS A 67 -3.71 -33.81 0.81
C CYS A 67 -3.12 -34.79 -0.20
N ARG A 68 -2.59 -34.30 -1.30
CA ARG A 68 -1.67 -35.07 -2.15
C ARG A 68 -0.24 -34.78 -1.68
N ASN A 69 0.61 -35.81 -1.65
CA ASN A 69 2.00 -35.76 -1.14
C ASN A 69 2.93 -34.71 -1.79
N ASN A 70 2.44 -33.91 -2.74
CA ASN A 70 3.18 -32.87 -3.46
C ASN A 70 2.43 -31.52 -3.55
N ASP A 71 1.36 -31.31 -2.78
CA ASP A 71 0.68 -30.02 -2.80
C ASP A 71 1.59 -28.95 -2.17
N PRO A 72 1.80 -27.78 -2.83
CA PRO A 72 2.59 -26.73 -2.27
C PRO A 72 1.97 -26.24 -0.95
N CYS A 73 2.82 -26.00 0.04
CA CYS A 73 2.41 -25.45 1.33
C CYS A 73 1.54 -24.20 1.11
N GLN A 74 0.37 -24.16 1.73
CA GLN A 74 -0.62 -23.10 1.52
C GLN A 74 -0.46 -22.03 2.60
N GLU A 75 0.74 -21.42 2.65
CA GLU A 75 1.05 -20.35 3.58
C GLU A 75 0.57 -19.00 3.06
N ILE A 76 0.18 -18.10 3.98
CA ILE A 76 -0.33 -16.77 3.70
C ILE A 76 0.24 -15.81 4.74
N LEU A 77 0.66 -14.62 4.31
CA LEU A 77 0.88 -13.49 5.22
C LEU A 77 -0.37 -12.60 5.25
N ILE A 78 -0.88 -12.36 6.45
CA ILE A 78 -2.03 -11.47 6.68
C ILE A 78 -1.54 -10.30 7.52
N VAL A 79 -1.75 -9.09 7.03
CA VAL A 79 -1.48 -7.86 7.78
C VAL A 79 -2.80 -7.15 8.05
N ASN A 80 -3.05 -6.82 9.31
CA ASN A 80 -4.19 -6.02 9.73
C ASN A 80 -3.70 -4.71 10.34
N THR A 81 -4.24 -3.58 9.86
CA THR A 81 -3.87 -2.24 10.33
C THR A 81 -5.04 -1.27 10.29
N HIS A 82 -4.90 -0.16 10.99
CA HIS A 82 -5.76 1.00 10.88
C HIS A 82 -4.85 2.23 10.80
N LEU A 83 -4.68 2.79 9.60
CA LEU A 83 -3.77 3.91 9.36
C LEU A 83 -4.27 5.21 9.99
N LEU A 84 -3.40 6.20 10.07
CA LEU A 84 -3.71 7.49 10.65
C LEU A 84 -4.86 8.18 9.90
N PHE A 85 -5.84 8.68 10.65
CA PHE A 85 -6.93 9.48 10.09
C PHE A 85 -6.41 10.83 9.55
N PRO A 86 -6.83 11.25 8.35
CA PRO A 86 -6.35 12.48 7.73
C PRO A 86 -7.08 13.71 8.31
N HIS A 87 -6.67 14.18 9.49
CA HIS A 87 -7.22 15.41 10.07
C HIS A 87 -6.97 16.63 9.17
N ASP A 88 -5.84 16.62 8.45
CA ASP A 88 -5.46 17.62 7.45
C ASP A 88 -4.64 17.00 6.31
N SER A 89 -4.30 17.80 5.30
CA SER A 89 -3.57 17.34 4.12
C SER A 89 -2.11 16.97 4.42
N SER A 90 -1.51 17.52 5.49
CA SER A 90 -0.12 17.24 5.88
C SER A 90 0.08 15.79 6.33
N LEU A 91 -0.98 15.16 6.84
CA LEU A 91 -0.95 13.77 7.31
C LEU A 91 -1.02 12.73 6.19
N CYS A 92 -1.13 13.15 4.94
CA CYS A 92 -1.09 12.22 3.81
C CYS A 92 0.26 11.50 3.70
N ILE A 93 1.38 12.22 3.94
CA ILE A 93 2.72 11.62 3.92
C ILE A 93 2.89 10.59 5.04
N VAL A 94 2.32 10.86 6.23
CA VAL A 94 2.40 9.96 7.37
C VAL A 94 1.74 8.62 7.06
N ARG A 95 0.55 8.62 6.43
CA ARG A 95 -0.11 7.37 6.01
C ARG A 95 0.69 6.61 4.97
N LEU A 96 1.23 7.33 3.98
CA LEU A 96 2.07 6.72 2.97
C LEU A 96 3.32 6.08 3.60
N HIS A 97 3.94 6.76 4.57
CA HIS A 97 5.08 6.25 5.33
C HIS A 97 4.72 5.02 6.17
N GLN A 98 3.55 5.02 6.82
CA GLN A 98 3.05 3.83 7.54
C GLN A 98 2.93 2.63 6.60
N VAL A 99 2.40 2.81 5.39
CA VAL A 99 2.31 1.75 4.39
C VAL A 99 3.70 1.27 3.93
N TYR A 100 4.61 2.20 3.66
CA TYR A 100 5.99 1.87 3.30
C TYR A 100 6.67 1.01 4.37
N LYS A 101 6.52 1.37 5.64
CA LYS A 101 7.05 0.59 6.78
C LYS A 101 6.41 -0.80 6.90
N ILE A 102 5.11 -0.92 6.67
CA ILE A 102 4.44 -2.22 6.61
C ILE A 102 5.10 -3.09 5.53
N LEU A 103 5.30 -2.57 4.33
CA LEU A 103 5.86 -3.32 3.22
C LEU A 103 7.35 -3.67 3.45
N GLN A 104 8.14 -2.75 4.00
CA GLN A 104 9.52 -3.04 4.42
C GLN A 104 9.57 -4.16 5.46
N TYR A 105 8.66 -4.12 6.44
CA TYR A 105 8.58 -5.14 7.48
C TYR A 105 8.20 -6.51 6.91
N VAL A 106 7.24 -6.55 5.98
CA VAL A 106 6.85 -7.78 5.28
C VAL A 106 8.02 -8.35 4.47
N GLU A 107 8.76 -7.51 3.72
CA GLU A 107 9.95 -7.95 2.99
C GLU A 107 11.06 -8.47 3.92
N SER A 108 11.28 -7.78 5.03
CA SER A 108 12.26 -8.21 6.05
C SER A 108 11.87 -9.54 6.67
N TYR A 109 10.59 -9.72 6.99
CA TYR A 109 10.04 -10.96 7.50
C TYR A 109 10.23 -12.12 6.52
N GLN A 110 9.90 -11.90 5.24
CA GLN A 110 10.09 -12.91 4.20
C GLN A 110 11.57 -13.33 4.07
N LYS A 111 12.50 -12.38 4.18
CA LYS A 111 13.94 -12.63 4.15
C LYS A 111 14.41 -13.38 5.42
N GLU A 112 13.97 -12.95 6.61
CA GLU A 112 14.31 -13.56 7.91
C GLU A 112 14.00 -15.06 7.92
N TYR A 113 12.84 -15.43 7.38
CA TYR A 113 12.38 -16.82 7.35
C TYR A 113 12.68 -17.55 6.05
N ASN A 114 13.40 -16.91 5.11
CA ASN A 114 13.69 -17.45 3.76
C ASN A 114 12.44 -18.03 3.06
N LEU A 115 11.34 -17.30 3.13
CA LEU A 115 10.06 -17.75 2.60
C LEU A 115 10.07 -17.80 1.08
N ASN A 116 9.48 -18.86 0.52
CA ASN A 116 9.13 -18.86 -0.90
C ASN A 116 8.09 -17.78 -1.18
N PRO A 117 7.95 -17.31 -2.43
CA PRO A 117 6.87 -16.40 -2.78
C PRO A 117 5.51 -16.97 -2.38
N LEU A 118 4.78 -16.21 -1.58
CA LEU A 118 3.46 -16.59 -1.02
C LEU A 118 2.50 -15.39 -1.10
N PRO A 119 1.17 -15.64 -1.08
CA PRO A 119 0.20 -14.56 -1.13
C PRO A 119 0.24 -13.71 0.14
N ILE A 120 0.07 -12.40 -0.05
CA ILE A 120 0.02 -11.42 1.05
C ILE A 120 -1.34 -10.73 1.00
N MET A 121 -2.04 -10.72 2.12
CA MET A 121 -3.30 -10.01 2.31
C MET A 121 -3.09 -8.86 3.27
N LEU A 122 -3.45 -7.63 2.86
CA LEU A 122 -3.45 -6.47 3.72
C LEU A 122 -4.90 -6.05 3.97
N CYS A 123 -5.31 -5.99 5.22
CA CYS A 123 -6.70 -5.73 5.62
C CYS A 123 -6.79 -4.52 6.55
N GLY A 124 -7.90 -3.81 6.51
CA GLY A 124 -8.23 -2.79 7.50
C GLY A 124 -8.74 -1.48 6.93
N ASP A 125 -8.78 -0.47 7.80
CA ASP A 125 -9.09 0.90 7.44
C ASP A 125 -7.80 1.65 7.05
N TRP A 126 -7.70 1.96 5.76
CA TRP A 126 -6.54 2.63 5.17
C TRP A 126 -6.63 4.15 5.23
N ASN A 127 -7.76 4.69 5.69
CA ASN A 127 -8.04 6.12 5.78
C ASN A 127 -7.68 6.90 4.50
N GLY A 128 -7.76 6.23 3.36
CA GLY A 128 -7.40 6.74 2.03
C GLY A 128 -8.25 6.14 0.93
N SER A 129 -8.81 6.98 0.07
CA SER A 129 -9.66 6.55 -1.05
C SER A 129 -8.86 6.02 -2.24
N LYS A 130 -9.55 5.40 -3.21
CA LYS A 130 -8.99 4.93 -4.49
C LYS A 130 -8.25 6.01 -5.30
N ARG A 131 -8.54 7.30 -5.09
CA ARG A 131 -7.81 8.41 -5.73
C ARG A 131 -6.60 8.87 -4.96
N GLY A 132 -6.37 8.31 -3.76
CA GLY A 132 -5.29 8.71 -2.86
C GLY A 132 -3.95 8.06 -3.18
N HIS A 133 -2.89 8.66 -2.62
CA HIS A 133 -1.50 8.19 -2.83
C HIS A 133 -1.25 6.79 -2.24
N VAL A 134 -1.89 6.45 -1.11
CA VAL A 134 -1.80 5.11 -0.52
C VAL A 134 -2.31 4.03 -1.48
N TYR A 135 -3.47 4.25 -2.09
CA TYR A 135 -4.04 3.33 -3.07
C TYR A 135 -3.08 3.14 -4.26
N LYS A 136 -2.62 4.23 -4.85
CA LYS A 136 -1.69 4.19 -5.99
C LYS A 136 -0.37 3.51 -5.64
N PHE A 137 0.16 3.77 -4.46
CA PHE A 137 1.40 3.14 -3.99
C PHE A 137 1.25 1.62 -3.84
N LEU A 138 0.15 1.14 -3.24
CA LEU A 138 -0.11 -0.30 -3.16
C LEU A 138 -0.30 -0.93 -4.54
N ARG A 139 -0.99 -0.25 -5.45
CA ARG A 139 -1.12 -0.69 -6.86
C ARG A 139 0.24 -0.83 -7.54
N SER A 140 1.16 0.12 -7.36
CA SER A 140 2.53 0.05 -7.92
C SER A 140 3.35 -1.11 -7.35
N GLN A 141 2.97 -1.60 -6.18
CA GLN A 141 3.54 -2.78 -5.54
C GLN A 141 2.83 -4.09 -5.91
N GLY A 142 1.96 -4.07 -6.92
CA GLY A 142 1.27 -5.24 -7.43
C GLY A 142 0.06 -5.69 -6.62
N PHE A 143 -0.32 -4.96 -5.57
CA PHE A 143 -1.54 -5.26 -4.82
C PHE A 143 -2.80 -4.91 -5.63
N VAL A 144 -3.81 -5.73 -5.52
CA VAL A 144 -5.14 -5.49 -6.08
C VAL A 144 -6.17 -5.39 -4.96
N SER A 145 -7.11 -4.43 -5.09
CA SER A 145 -8.28 -4.38 -4.21
C SER A 145 -9.20 -5.56 -4.52
N SER A 146 -9.47 -6.39 -3.52
CA SER A 146 -10.29 -7.59 -3.72
C SER A 146 -11.74 -7.24 -4.08
N TYR A 147 -12.29 -6.15 -3.51
CA TYR A 147 -13.62 -5.69 -3.87
C TYR A 147 -13.70 -5.24 -5.34
N ASP A 148 -12.76 -4.41 -5.77
CA ASP A 148 -12.70 -3.94 -7.15
C ASP A 148 -12.48 -5.08 -8.15
N THR A 149 -11.63 -6.06 -7.78
CA THR A 149 -11.37 -7.26 -8.60
C THR A 149 -12.65 -8.09 -8.78
N ALA A 150 -13.43 -8.31 -7.70
CA ALA A 150 -14.67 -9.07 -7.76
C ALA A 150 -15.73 -8.42 -8.66
N HIS A 151 -15.77 -7.08 -8.67
CA HIS A 151 -16.75 -6.29 -9.43
C HIS A 151 -16.20 -5.76 -10.76
N GLN A 152 -14.95 -6.09 -11.13
CA GLN A 152 -14.28 -5.61 -12.34
C GLN A 152 -14.24 -4.06 -12.41
N TYR A 153 -14.07 -3.41 -11.26
CA TYR A 153 -14.01 -1.95 -11.17
C TYR A 153 -12.61 -1.43 -11.48
N THR A 154 -12.57 -0.37 -12.25
CA THR A 154 -11.38 0.42 -12.56
C THR A 154 -11.24 1.61 -11.61
N ASP A 155 -10.18 2.38 -11.71
CA ASP A 155 -10.00 3.59 -10.90
C ASP A 155 -11.04 4.67 -11.19
N ALA A 156 -11.65 4.68 -12.39
CA ALA A 156 -12.78 5.55 -12.73
C ALA A 156 -14.02 5.24 -11.88
N ASP A 157 -14.13 4.02 -11.38
CA ASP A 157 -15.27 3.52 -10.58
C ASP A 157 -15.16 3.82 -9.08
N ALA A 158 -14.23 4.70 -8.68
CA ALA A 158 -13.96 5.03 -7.27
C ALA A 158 -15.19 5.50 -6.47
N HIS A 159 -16.22 5.98 -7.14
CA HIS A 159 -17.46 6.49 -6.55
C HIS A 159 -18.57 5.44 -6.44
N LYS A 160 -18.41 4.26 -7.03
CA LYS A 160 -19.49 3.26 -7.14
C LYS A 160 -19.82 2.58 -5.83
N TRP A 161 -18.89 2.54 -4.89
CA TRP A 161 -19.09 1.97 -3.57
C TRP A 161 -18.45 2.83 -2.48
N VAL A 162 -18.96 2.69 -1.26
CA VAL A 162 -18.44 3.38 -0.08
C VAL A 162 -18.35 2.39 1.08
N SER A 163 -17.47 2.68 2.05
CA SER A 163 -17.34 1.84 3.24
C SER A 163 -17.38 2.63 4.54
N HIS A 164 -17.44 3.95 4.47
CA HIS A 164 -17.40 4.81 5.65
C HIS A 164 -18.24 6.07 5.48
N LEU A 165 -18.96 6.43 6.55
CA LEU A 165 -19.64 7.70 6.72
C LEU A 165 -18.96 8.48 7.85
N ASN A 166 -18.26 9.56 7.51
CA ASN A 166 -17.56 10.33 8.53
C ASN A 166 -18.52 11.23 9.34
N HIS A 167 -18.02 11.78 10.44
CA HIS A 167 -18.77 12.67 11.35
C HIS A 167 -19.29 13.97 10.70
N ARG A 168 -18.85 14.30 9.47
CA ARG A 168 -19.33 15.45 8.67
C ARG A 168 -20.36 15.05 7.64
N GLY A 169 -20.83 13.82 7.65
CA GLY A 169 -21.77 13.29 6.67
C GLY A 169 -21.16 12.97 5.29
N ASN A 170 -19.83 13.01 5.14
CA ASN A 170 -19.18 12.62 3.88
C ASN A 170 -18.98 11.11 3.84
N ILE A 171 -19.29 10.52 2.68
CA ILE A 171 -19.11 9.10 2.40
C ILE A 171 -17.85 8.86 1.56
N CYS A 172 -17.13 7.79 1.86
CA CYS A 172 -15.93 7.41 1.11
C CYS A 172 -15.63 5.90 1.25
N GLY A 173 -14.85 5.35 0.34
CA GLY A 173 -14.29 3.99 0.45
C GLY A 173 -12.90 4.07 1.06
N VAL A 174 -12.73 3.55 2.28
CA VAL A 174 -11.46 3.58 3.03
C VAL A 174 -11.04 2.20 3.56
N ASP A 175 -11.96 1.26 3.60
CA ASP A 175 -11.73 -0.10 4.07
C ASP A 175 -11.43 -1.01 2.88
N PHE A 176 -10.29 -1.68 2.93
CA PHE A 176 -9.85 -2.55 1.84
C PHE A 176 -9.34 -3.89 2.37
N ILE A 177 -9.54 -4.92 1.57
CA ILE A 177 -8.80 -6.17 1.61
C ILE A 177 -7.98 -6.24 0.32
N TRP A 178 -6.69 -6.02 0.45
CA TRP A 178 -5.73 -6.07 -0.64
C TRP A 178 -5.16 -7.47 -0.78
N LEU A 179 -4.93 -7.90 -2.02
CA LEU A 179 -4.29 -9.16 -2.35
C LEU A 179 -3.06 -8.92 -3.22
N LEU A 180 -1.94 -9.49 -2.83
CA LEU A 180 -0.74 -9.64 -3.67
C LEU A 180 -0.49 -11.14 -3.88
N ASN A 181 -0.56 -11.57 -5.12
CA ASN A 181 -0.25 -12.95 -5.49
C ASN A 181 1.25 -13.14 -5.82
N PRO A 182 1.79 -14.37 -5.68
CA PRO A 182 3.18 -14.67 -5.99
C PRO A 182 3.63 -14.39 -7.43
N ASN A 183 2.70 -14.30 -8.36
CA ASN A 183 2.96 -13.99 -9.78
C ASN A 183 2.81 -12.51 -10.13
N SER A 184 2.47 -11.66 -9.17
CA SER A 184 2.28 -10.22 -9.42
C SER A 184 3.62 -9.53 -9.68
N TYR A 185 3.65 -8.66 -10.69
CA TYR A 185 4.79 -7.79 -10.92
C TYR A 185 4.91 -6.75 -9.81
N ARG A 186 6.13 -6.52 -9.35
CA ARG A 186 6.43 -5.54 -8.31
C ARG A 186 7.63 -4.68 -8.74
N LYS A 187 7.50 -3.37 -8.62
CA LYS A 187 8.65 -2.47 -8.67
C LYS A 187 9.47 -2.63 -7.38
N LEU A 188 10.75 -2.26 -7.44
CA LEU A 188 11.54 -2.13 -6.21
C LEU A 188 10.82 -1.19 -5.23
N LEU A 189 10.68 -1.63 -3.99
CA LEU A 189 9.90 -0.90 -2.98
C LEU A 189 10.42 0.53 -2.79
N LYS A 190 11.75 0.72 -2.73
CA LYS A 190 12.40 2.02 -2.60
C LYS A 190 12.09 2.95 -3.78
N THR A 191 12.10 2.43 -5.01
CA THR A 191 11.76 3.21 -6.21
C THR A 191 10.29 3.66 -6.18
N SER A 192 9.37 2.75 -5.87
CA SER A 192 7.95 3.11 -5.75
C SER A 192 7.68 4.12 -4.63
N TRP A 193 8.40 4.00 -3.51
CA TRP A 193 8.34 4.96 -2.41
C TRP A 193 8.73 6.36 -2.87
N THR A 194 9.88 6.48 -3.52
CA THR A 194 10.39 7.76 -4.04
C THR A 194 9.42 8.38 -5.05
N GLU A 195 8.91 7.58 -6.01
CA GLU A 195 7.90 8.03 -6.97
C GLU A 195 6.63 8.55 -6.26
N ALA A 196 6.19 7.86 -5.21
CA ALA A 196 5.02 8.25 -4.42
C ALA A 196 5.23 9.58 -3.71
N VAL A 197 6.39 9.77 -3.08
CA VAL A 197 6.74 11.02 -2.37
C VAL A 197 6.84 12.17 -3.37
N PHE A 198 7.52 12.01 -4.50
CA PHE A 198 7.60 13.04 -5.54
C PHE A 198 6.22 13.36 -6.13
N GLY A 199 5.36 12.35 -6.34
CA GLY A 199 3.99 12.56 -6.78
C GLY A 199 3.16 13.38 -5.79
N MET A 200 3.33 13.15 -4.49
CA MET A 200 2.70 13.97 -3.45
C MET A 200 3.25 15.39 -3.45
N PHE A 201 4.56 15.54 -3.52
CA PHE A 201 5.25 16.82 -3.57
C PHE A 201 4.77 17.68 -4.75
N LYS A 202 4.82 17.13 -5.95
CA LYS A 202 4.28 17.77 -7.16
C LYS A 202 2.82 18.20 -7.01
N ASN A 203 1.97 17.33 -6.40
CA ASN A 203 0.58 17.69 -6.19
C ASN A 203 0.41 18.91 -5.27
N GLN A 204 1.27 19.06 -4.27
CA GLN A 204 1.25 20.23 -3.40
C GLN A 204 1.75 21.49 -4.11
N LEU A 205 2.83 21.43 -4.89
CA LEU A 205 3.31 22.55 -5.70
C LEU A 205 2.21 23.04 -6.66
N ARG A 206 1.49 22.11 -7.31
CA ARG A 206 0.36 22.45 -8.19
C ARG A 206 -0.82 23.06 -7.43
N LYS A 207 -1.12 22.60 -6.23
CA LYS A 207 -2.16 23.21 -5.38
C LYS A 207 -1.80 24.64 -4.97
N ALA A 208 -0.51 24.95 -4.86
CA ALA A 208 0.00 26.30 -4.66
C ALA A 208 0.02 27.13 -5.96
N SER A 209 -0.55 26.60 -7.05
CA SER A 209 -0.59 27.25 -8.37
C SER A 209 0.77 27.48 -9.02
N LEU A 210 1.81 26.75 -8.60
CA LEU A 210 3.13 26.84 -9.22
C LEU A 210 3.14 26.11 -10.56
N THR A 211 3.68 26.76 -11.57
CA THR A 211 4.00 26.14 -12.87
C THR A 211 5.24 25.25 -12.72
N GLU A 212 5.63 24.56 -13.78
CA GLU A 212 6.83 23.74 -13.82
C GLU A 212 8.10 24.59 -13.56
N ASP A 213 8.18 25.74 -14.22
CA ASP A 213 9.32 26.66 -14.08
C ASP A 213 9.37 27.31 -12.68
N ASP A 214 8.20 27.72 -12.14
CA ASP A 214 8.11 28.24 -10.77
C ASP A 214 8.51 27.19 -9.74
N ALA A 215 8.13 25.94 -9.94
CA ALA A 215 8.50 24.84 -9.06
C ALA A 215 9.99 24.54 -9.11
N PHE A 216 10.62 24.60 -10.28
CA PHE A 216 12.06 24.47 -10.42
C PHE A 216 12.78 25.63 -9.73
N ALA A 217 12.35 26.89 -9.97
CA ALA A 217 12.90 28.07 -9.31
C ALA A 217 12.75 27.98 -7.78
N PHE A 218 11.61 27.53 -7.29
CA PHE A 218 11.38 27.30 -5.86
C PHE A 218 12.35 26.27 -5.26
N LEU A 219 12.64 25.18 -5.98
CA LEU A 219 13.57 24.15 -5.53
C LEU A 219 15.05 24.58 -5.61
N LYS A 220 15.39 25.49 -6.52
CA LYS A 220 16.72 26.11 -6.61
C LYS A 220 17.02 26.97 -5.36
N ALA A 221 15.98 27.47 -4.70
CA ALA A 221 16.10 28.47 -3.64
C ALA A 221 16.95 29.70 -4.12
N ASP A 222 17.90 30.13 -3.33
CA ASP A 222 18.73 31.30 -3.65
C ASP A 222 20.00 30.97 -4.48
N ASN A 223 20.00 29.84 -5.19
CA ASN A 223 21.13 29.45 -6.02
C ASN A 223 21.09 30.17 -7.38
N ASP A 224 22.14 30.88 -7.73
CA ASP A 224 22.30 31.63 -9.01
C ASP A 224 22.52 30.66 -10.22
N GLY A 225 22.84 29.39 -9.99
CA GLY A 225 23.05 28.39 -11.04
C GLY A 225 21.72 27.89 -11.66
N ASP A 226 21.78 27.24 -12.81
CA ASP A 226 20.63 26.60 -13.47
C ASP A 226 20.39 25.15 -13.01
N TYR A 227 20.60 24.89 -11.73
CA TYR A 227 20.48 23.58 -11.11
C TYR A 227 20.00 23.70 -9.65
N ILE A 228 19.44 22.62 -9.13
CA ILE A 228 19.05 22.46 -7.74
C ILE A 228 20.22 21.83 -6.99
N THR A 229 20.59 22.40 -5.84
CA THR A 229 21.56 21.80 -4.92
C THR A 229 20.86 20.94 -3.87
N TYR A 230 21.57 20.01 -3.23
CA TYR A 230 21.02 19.24 -2.11
C TYR A 230 20.48 20.15 -0.98
N SER A 231 21.19 21.21 -0.69
CA SER A 231 20.77 22.17 0.34
C SER A 231 19.49 22.92 -0.06
N GLY A 232 19.38 23.39 -1.32
CA GLY A 232 18.17 24.01 -1.86
C GLY A 232 16.99 23.03 -1.87
N PHE A 233 17.22 21.80 -2.28
CA PHE A 233 16.21 20.73 -2.22
C PHE A 233 15.69 20.50 -0.79
N CYS A 234 16.57 20.34 0.19
CA CYS A 234 16.18 20.17 1.59
C CYS A 234 15.42 21.38 2.14
N GLU A 235 15.86 22.61 1.79
CA GLU A 235 15.21 23.83 2.23
C GLU A 235 13.81 23.97 1.60
N ALA A 236 13.65 23.69 0.33
CA ALA A 236 12.35 23.68 -0.34
C ALA A 236 11.38 22.66 0.30
N LEU A 237 11.87 21.45 0.64
CA LEU A 237 11.05 20.46 1.35
C LEU A 237 10.63 20.93 2.75
N ARG A 238 11.46 21.73 3.46
CA ARG A 238 11.09 22.36 4.74
C ARG A 238 10.12 23.52 4.54
N GLN A 239 10.34 24.36 3.55
CA GLN A 239 9.46 25.49 3.23
C GLN A 239 8.07 25.04 2.78
N CYS A 240 7.95 23.89 2.14
CA CYS A 240 6.66 23.28 1.88
C CYS A 240 5.81 23.09 3.14
N SER A 241 6.44 22.95 4.32
CA SER A 241 5.71 22.88 5.59
C SER A 241 5.07 24.22 5.98
N VAL A 242 5.69 25.33 5.65
CA VAL A 242 5.22 26.66 6.03
C VAL A 242 4.19 27.21 5.05
N PHE A 243 4.45 27.11 3.74
CA PHE A 243 3.58 27.69 2.71
C PHE A 243 2.44 26.77 2.29
N LEU A 244 2.65 25.44 2.30
CA LEU A 244 1.70 24.47 1.79
C LEU A 244 1.01 23.69 2.90
N GLN A 245 1.28 23.98 4.17
CA GLN A 245 0.82 23.18 5.34
C GLN A 245 1.13 21.69 5.18
N PHE A 246 2.27 21.37 4.57
CA PHE A 246 2.67 20.01 4.20
C PHE A 246 4.07 19.70 4.73
N ASN A 247 4.15 19.19 5.95
CA ASN A 247 5.40 18.89 6.63
C ASN A 247 6.08 17.65 6.07
N ILE A 248 6.98 17.81 5.09
CA ILE A 248 7.77 16.71 4.54
C ILE A 248 9.00 16.42 5.41
N ILE A 249 9.74 17.48 5.81
CA ILE A 249 10.94 17.41 6.65
C ILE A 249 10.75 18.28 7.88
N GLY A 250 11.32 17.85 9.01
CA GLY A 250 11.32 18.65 10.26
C GLY A 250 10.08 18.48 11.14
N HIS A 251 9.05 17.80 10.67
CA HIS A 251 7.93 17.38 11.50
C HIS A 251 8.28 16.06 12.23
N ARG A 252 7.73 15.87 13.43
CA ARG A 252 7.92 14.63 14.22
C ARG A 252 7.66 13.34 13.42
N TYR A 253 6.85 13.41 12.38
CA TYR A 253 6.44 12.30 11.51
C TYR A 253 6.82 12.52 10.04
N GLY A 254 7.70 13.48 9.74
CA GLY A 254 8.21 13.73 8.41
C GLY A 254 9.29 12.73 7.99
N LEU A 255 9.86 12.96 6.81
CA LEU A 255 10.97 12.16 6.32
C LEU A 255 12.22 12.35 7.18
N SER A 256 12.94 11.26 7.41
CA SER A 256 14.26 11.28 8.04
C SER A 256 15.31 11.86 7.09
N VAL A 257 16.49 12.16 7.64
CA VAL A 257 17.65 12.61 6.82
C VAL A 257 18.03 11.54 5.80
N GLU A 258 18.01 10.27 6.18
CA GLU A 258 18.33 9.15 5.30
C GLU A 258 17.31 9.02 4.16
N GLU A 259 16.02 9.10 4.46
CA GLU A 259 14.96 9.07 3.45
C GLU A 259 15.03 10.26 2.51
N THR A 260 15.40 11.43 3.02
CA THR A 260 15.61 12.65 2.20
C THR A 260 16.79 12.48 1.26
N ASN A 261 17.89 11.90 1.75
CA ASN A 261 19.06 11.58 0.93
C ASN A 261 18.70 10.53 -0.14
N ASP A 262 17.89 9.56 0.19
CA ASP A 262 17.40 8.57 -0.78
C ASP A 262 16.55 9.21 -1.90
N LEU A 263 15.72 10.20 -1.57
CA LEU A 263 15.02 10.99 -2.58
C LEU A 263 15.98 11.75 -3.49
N TRP A 264 16.99 12.38 -2.88
CA TRP A 264 18.00 13.11 -3.61
C TRP A 264 18.76 12.25 -4.62
N VAL A 265 19.28 11.11 -4.18
CA VAL A 265 19.98 10.13 -5.03
C VAL A 265 19.10 9.64 -6.20
N GLN A 266 17.77 9.61 -6.00
CA GLN A 266 16.86 9.24 -7.09
C GLN A 266 16.54 10.42 -8.02
N ALA A 267 16.70 11.67 -7.56
CA ALA A 267 16.51 12.86 -8.37
C ALA A 267 17.75 13.17 -9.22
N ASP A 268 18.93 13.08 -8.64
CA ASP A 268 20.25 13.20 -9.26
C ASP A 268 20.57 11.91 -10.03
N ILE A 269 20.21 11.87 -11.31
CA ILE A 269 20.25 10.65 -12.13
C ILE A 269 21.67 10.29 -12.51
N ASP A 270 22.48 11.30 -12.85
CA ASP A 270 23.86 11.11 -13.32
C ASP A 270 24.89 11.11 -12.17
N GLY A 271 24.44 11.41 -10.93
CA GLY A 271 25.27 11.39 -9.73
C GLY A 271 26.30 12.53 -9.66
N ASN A 272 26.05 13.64 -10.36
CA ASN A 272 26.98 14.78 -10.40
C ASN A 272 26.85 15.72 -9.18
N GLY A 273 25.92 15.45 -8.27
CA GLY A 273 25.71 16.20 -7.03
C GLY A 273 24.79 17.41 -7.16
N VAL A 274 24.15 17.58 -8.31
CA VAL A 274 23.12 18.60 -8.57
C VAL A 274 21.96 17.98 -9.34
N VAL A 275 20.79 18.63 -9.34
CA VAL A 275 19.66 18.21 -10.16
C VAL A 275 19.39 19.30 -11.20
N ASP A 276 19.63 19.00 -12.45
CA ASP A 276 19.35 19.91 -13.55
C ASP A 276 17.84 19.96 -13.88
N TYR A 277 17.46 20.87 -14.79
CA TYR A 277 16.05 21.02 -15.17
C TYR A 277 15.47 19.75 -15.81
N LYS A 278 16.26 19.01 -16.57
CA LYS A 278 15.82 17.78 -17.23
C LYS A 278 15.59 16.65 -16.23
N GLU A 279 16.47 16.52 -15.25
CA GLU A 279 16.32 15.56 -14.16
C GLU A 279 15.14 15.89 -13.27
N PHE A 280 14.97 17.19 -12.92
CA PHE A 280 13.79 17.67 -12.23
C PHE A 280 12.50 17.30 -12.99
N GLN A 281 12.46 17.57 -14.29
CA GLN A 281 11.32 17.19 -15.12
C GLN A 281 11.03 15.69 -15.06
N LEU A 282 12.06 14.86 -15.24
CA LEU A 282 11.91 13.40 -15.34
C LEU A 282 11.54 12.76 -14.00
N ARG A 283 12.09 13.25 -12.90
CA ARG A 283 11.97 12.60 -11.60
C ARG A 283 10.96 13.23 -10.66
N ILE A 284 10.87 14.55 -10.67
CA ILE A 284 10.03 15.29 -9.72
C ILE A 284 8.73 15.76 -10.37
N TRP A 285 8.81 16.37 -11.56
CA TRP A 285 7.64 17.01 -12.16
C TRP A 285 6.80 16.09 -13.03
N LYS A 286 7.42 15.22 -13.82
CA LYS A 286 6.75 14.27 -14.73
C LYS A 286 6.79 12.80 -14.28
N PRO A 287 6.95 12.44 -12.99
CA PRO A 287 6.91 11.04 -12.64
C PRO A 287 5.60 10.47 -13.18
N THR A 288 5.72 9.66 -14.18
CA THR A 288 4.61 8.88 -14.73
C THR A 288 4.31 7.79 -13.71
N TRP A 289 3.23 8.00 -12.96
CA TRP A 289 2.48 6.87 -12.43
C TRP A 289 1.88 6.16 -13.65
N SER A 290 2.67 5.40 -14.37
CA SER A 290 2.15 4.42 -15.30
C SER A 290 1.51 3.34 -14.45
N GLU A 291 0.18 3.41 -14.34
CA GLU A 291 -0.61 2.32 -13.81
C GLU A 291 -0.34 1.09 -14.68
N PRO A 292 -0.04 -0.08 -14.08
CA PRO A 292 -0.05 -1.30 -14.83
C PRO A 292 -1.53 -1.56 -15.17
N GLY A 293 -2.00 -1.13 -16.36
CA GLY A 293 -3.33 -1.47 -16.80
C GLY A 293 -4.09 -0.50 -17.71
N ASP A 294 -3.57 0.71 -17.99
CA ASP A 294 -4.27 1.65 -18.88
C ASP A 294 -3.37 2.07 -20.04
N GLY A 295 -3.07 1.15 -20.91
CA GLY A 295 -2.31 1.41 -22.13
C GLY A 295 -1.95 0.13 -22.84
N ASP A 296 -2.72 -0.19 -23.86
CA ASP A 296 -2.34 -0.99 -25.01
C ASP A 296 -1.52 -2.27 -24.73
N ILE A 297 -2.24 -3.37 -24.60
CA ILE A 297 -1.76 -4.62 -25.20
C ILE A 297 -1.71 -4.36 -26.71
N LYS A 298 -0.75 -3.55 -27.16
CA LYS A 298 -0.26 -3.65 -28.51
C LYS A 298 0.66 -4.87 -28.50
N GLU A 299 0.19 -5.94 -29.11
CA GLU A 299 1.05 -6.97 -29.70
C GLU A 299 2.20 -6.26 -30.46
N GLY A 300 3.28 -5.99 -29.75
CA GLY A 300 4.51 -5.40 -30.23
C GLY A 300 5.46 -6.54 -30.56
N GLN A 301 5.58 -6.82 -31.85
CA GLN A 301 6.63 -7.57 -32.54
C GLN A 301 7.84 -7.88 -31.65
N GLU A 302 7.96 -9.16 -31.34
CA GLU A 302 9.20 -9.79 -30.92
C GLU A 302 10.32 -9.47 -31.93
N ARG A 303 11.22 -8.55 -31.59
CA ARG A 303 12.56 -8.55 -32.18
C ARG A 303 13.38 -9.59 -31.45
N GLY A 304 13.58 -10.71 -32.14
CA GLY A 304 14.27 -11.88 -31.63
C GLY A 304 15.68 -11.59 -31.13
N HIS A 305 15.89 -11.84 -29.86
CA HIS A 305 17.12 -12.40 -29.35
C HIS A 305 16.76 -13.78 -28.81
N LYS A 306 17.06 -14.82 -29.59
CA LYS A 306 17.06 -16.21 -29.14
C LYS A 306 18.11 -16.35 -28.05
N VAL A 307 17.73 -16.10 -26.82
CA VAL A 307 18.38 -16.68 -25.65
C VAL A 307 17.73 -18.05 -25.48
N THR A 308 18.50 -19.10 -25.72
CA THR A 308 18.12 -20.49 -25.44
C THR A 308 17.91 -20.61 -23.91
N GLU A 309 16.71 -20.35 -23.45
CA GLU A 309 16.28 -20.69 -22.09
C GLU A 309 16.30 -22.22 -21.94
N LYS A 310 17.26 -22.73 -21.15
CA LYS A 310 17.16 -24.05 -20.55
C LYS A 310 15.84 -24.13 -19.79
N TYR A 311 14.95 -25.00 -20.17
CA TYR A 311 13.68 -25.30 -19.52
C TYR A 311 13.92 -25.79 -18.07
N GLY A 312 14.11 -24.85 -17.13
CA GLY A 312 13.93 -25.09 -15.70
C GLY A 312 12.44 -25.07 -15.40
N ARG A 313 11.91 -26.11 -14.71
CA ARG A 313 10.53 -26.09 -14.20
C ARG A 313 10.31 -24.80 -13.42
N LYS A 314 9.45 -23.90 -13.91
CA LYS A 314 9.05 -22.70 -13.15
C LYS A 314 8.49 -23.17 -11.80
N LYS A 315 9.06 -22.66 -10.70
CA LYS A 315 8.53 -22.95 -9.36
C LYS A 315 7.06 -22.52 -9.33
N GLN A 316 6.20 -23.41 -8.83
CA GLN A 316 4.79 -23.13 -8.63
C GLN A 316 4.57 -22.71 -7.17
N ALA A 317 3.63 -21.80 -6.94
CA ALA A 317 3.19 -21.36 -5.62
C ALA A 317 1.67 -21.38 -5.54
N THR A 318 1.16 -21.43 -4.33
CA THR A 318 -0.25 -21.16 -4.05
C THR A 318 -0.50 -19.67 -4.12
N GLY A 319 -1.53 -19.26 -4.84
CA GLY A 319 -2.08 -17.91 -4.83
C GLY A 319 -3.60 -17.98 -4.65
N PHE A 320 -4.28 -16.85 -4.81
CA PHE A 320 -5.71 -16.74 -4.65
C PHE A 320 -6.39 -16.06 -5.83
N SER A 321 -7.55 -16.59 -6.18
CA SER A 321 -8.53 -15.94 -7.06
C SER A 321 -9.64 -15.36 -6.19
N VAL A 322 -10.01 -14.10 -6.41
CA VAL A 322 -11.16 -13.47 -5.78
C VAL A 322 -12.42 -14.02 -6.44
N LYS A 323 -13.31 -14.64 -5.67
CA LYS A 323 -14.56 -15.23 -6.17
C LYS A 323 -15.76 -14.32 -5.97
N ASN A 324 -15.79 -13.64 -4.85
CA ASN A 324 -16.88 -12.72 -4.52
C ASN A 324 -16.40 -11.71 -3.48
N ALA A 325 -16.99 -10.53 -3.48
CA ALA A 325 -16.83 -9.51 -2.45
C ALA A 325 -18.16 -8.77 -2.25
N VAL A 326 -18.54 -8.57 -1.00
CA VAL A 326 -19.79 -7.90 -0.64
C VAL A 326 -19.57 -6.92 0.50
N LEU A 327 -20.30 -5.83 0.49
CA LEU A 327 -20.39 -4.86 1.55
C LEU A 327 -21.76 -4.93 2.25
N PHE A 328 -21.76 -4.71 3.56
CA PHE A 328 -22.98 -4.62 4.33
C PHE A 328 -22.96 -3.34 5.18
N PRO A 329 -23.99 -2.52 5.14
CA PRO A 329 -25.29 -2.72 4.49
C PRO A 329 -25.20 -2.63 2.95
N PRO A 330 -26.12 -3.29 2.19
CA PRO A 330 -26.00 -3.44 0.73
C PRO A 330 -26.14 -2.13 -0.07
N GLU A 331 -26.70 -1.09 0.52
CA GLU A 331 -26.81 0.22 -0.10
C GLU A 331 -25.44 0.86 -0.40
N VAL A 332 -24.43 0.51 0.41
CA VAL A 332 -23.05 1.06 0.26
C VAL A 332 -22.37 0.55 -1.00
N GLU A 333 -22.79 -0.60 -1.53
CA GLU A 333 -22.33 -1.11 -2.84
C GLU A 333 -22.81 -0.24 -4.01
N LYS A 334 -23.81 0.61 -3.79
CA LYS A 334 -24.36 1.59 -4.73
C LYS A 334 -23.85 3.00 -4.45
N GLY A 335 -22.81 3.16 -3.65
CA GLY A 335 -22.27 4.46 -3.27
C GLY A 335 -23.20 5.29 -2.37
N ARG A 336 -24.05 4.65 -1.60
CA ARG A 336 -25.01 5.33 -0.71
C ARG A 336 -24.85 4.83 0.72
N TRP A 337 -25.13 5.71 1.70
CA TRP A 337 -25.19 5.32 3.11
C TRP A 337 -26.65 5.29 3.57
N PRO A 338 -27.13 4.18 4.19
CA PRO A 338 -28.52 4.11 4.62
C PRO A 338 -28.76 5.02 5.84
N GLU A 339 -29.87 5.77 5.83
CA GLU A 339 -30.23 6.73 6.88
C GLU A 339 -30.42 6.08 8.25
N ASN A 340 -30.85 4.83 8.29
CA ASN A 340 -31.18 4.10 9.53
C ASN A 340 -30.10 3.08 9.94
N TYR A 341 -28.88 3.21 9.44
CA TYR A 341 -27.79 2.34 9.84
C TYR A 341 -26.92 2.97 10.92
N PHE A 342 -27.14 2.53 12.18
CA PHE A 342 -26.48 3.09 13.38
C PHE A 342 -25.53 2.10 14.07
N LEU A 343 -25.28 0.93 13.49
CA LEU A 343 -24.44 -0.09 14.11
C LEU A 343 -22.95 0.26 14.07
N SER A 344 -22.52 0.98 13.04
CA SER A 344 -21.16 1.43 12.81
C SER A 344 -21.16 2.55 11.79
N ASP A 345 -20.19 3.42 11.81
CA ASP A 345 -19.85 4.36 10.75
C ASP A 345 -19.03 3.73 9.62
N HIS A 346 -18.66 2.44 9.75
CA HIS A 346 -18.04 1.62 8.73
C HIS A 346 -18.95 0.49 8.26
N ALA A 347 -18.88 0.19 6.96
CA ALA A 347 -19.50 -0.97 6.35
C ALA A 347 -18.60 -2.20 6.50
N ARG A 348 -19.22 -3.37 6.71
CA ARG A 348 -18.49 -4.63 6.76
C ARG A 348 -18.14 -5.11 5.35
N LEU A 349 -16.86 -5.24 5.04
CA LEU A 349 -16.37 -5.86 3.82
C LEU A 349 -16.13 -7.37 4.04
N THR A 350 -16.68 -8.19 3.17
CA THR A 350 -16.48 -9.64 3.15
C THR A 350 -15.98 -10.06 1.77
N VAL A 351 -14.91 -10.86 1.73
CA VAL A 351 -14.33 -11.37 0.47
C VAL A 351 -14.19 -12.89 0.52
N VAL A 352 -14.55 -13.55 -0.56
CA VAL A 352 -14.39 -14.99 -0.76
C VAL A 352 -13.23 -15.22 -1.73
N PHE A 353 -12.22 -15.93 -1.26
CA PHE A 353 -11.06 -16.34 -2.04
C PHE A 353 -11.10 -17.85 -2.35
N SER A 354 -10.55 -18.24 -3.50
CA SER A 354 -10.30 -19.64 -3.83
C SER A 354 -8.79 -19.83 -4.06
N PRO A 355 -8.14 -20.80 -3.39
CA PRO A 355 -6.74 -21.09 -3.66
C PRO A 355 -6.59 -21.62 -5.10
N ILE A 356 -5.52 -21.18 -5.75
CA ILE A 356 -5.13 -21.59 -7.10
C ILE A 356 -3.62 -21.79 -7.17
N THR A 357 -3.17 -22.71 -8.01
CA THR A 357 -1.74 -22.88 -8.29
C THR A 357 -1.34 -21.92 -9.42
N MET A 358 -0.23 -21.21 -9.23
CA MET A 358 0.28 -20.25 -10.21
C MET A 358 1.80 -20.30 -10.30
N PRO A 359 2.40 -19.87 -11.44
CA PRO A 359 3.85 -19.73 -11.54
C PRO A 359 4.32 -18.58 -10.64
N CYS A 360 5.48 -18.73 -10.00
CA CYS A 360 6.13 -17.60 -9.32
C CYS A 360 6.70 -16.64 -10.35
N SER A 361 6.49 -15.32 -10.19
CA SER A 361 7.29 -14.32 -10.86
C SER A 361 8.68 -14.30 -10.20
N GLN A 362 9.75 -14.23 -11.00
CA GLN A 362 11.04 -13.86 -10.45
C GLN A 362 10.96 -12.38 -10.06
N LEU A 363 11.45 -12.05 -8.86
CA LEU A 363 11.69 -10.65 -8.50
C LEU A 363 12.72 -10.09 -9.49
N ALA A 364 12.35 -9.01 -10.17
CA ALA A 364 13.26 -8.30 -11.07
C ALA A 364 14.37 -7.60 -10.28
#